data_4061c48a6153140e36a831f86a860496
#
_entry.id   4061c48a6153140e36a831f86a860496
#
_cell.length_a   1.000
_cell.length_b   1.000
_cell.length_c   1.000
_cell.angle_alpha   90.00
_cell.angle_beta   90.00
_cell.angle_gamma   90.00
#
_symmetry.space_group_name_H-M   'P 1'
#
loop_
_entity.id
_entity.type
_entity.pdbx_description
1 polymer ?
#
loop_
_entity_poly.entity_id
_entity_poly.type
_entity_poly.pdbx_seq_one_letter_code
_entity_poly.pdbx_strand_id
1 'polypeptide(L)'
;MREWKIIDSTLREGEQFEKANFSTQDKVEIAKALDEFGIEYIEVTTPVASPQSRKDAEVLASLGLKAKVVTHIQCRLDAAKVAVETGVQGIDLLFGTSKYLRAAHGRDIPRIIEEAKEVIAYIREAAPHVEVRFSAEDTFRSEEQDLLAVYEAVAPYVDRVGLADTVGVATPRQVYALVREVRRVVGPRVDIEFHGHNDTGCAIANAYEAIEAGATTINIPDTTGY
;
A
#
# COMPACT_ATOMS: atom_id res chain seq x y z
N MET A 1 7.50 -21.48 -11.17
CA MET A 1 7.83 -20.29 -10.36
C MET A 1 6.50 -19.63 -9.99
N ARG A 2 6.33 -19.17 -8.76
CA ARG A 2 5.18 -18.33 -8.42
C ARG A 2 5.34 -17.00 -9.14
N GLU A 3 4.34 -16.56 -9.86
CA GLU A 3 4.32 -15.20 -10.40
C GLU A 3 4.12 -14.23 -9.22
N TRP A 4 4.99 -13.26 -9.11
CA TRP A 4 4.88 -12.14 -8.18
C TRP A 4 4.99 -10.82 -8.96
N LYS A 5 4.42 -9.76 -8.42
CA LYS A 5 4.29 -8.46 -9.07
C LYS A 5 5.13 -7.42 -8.33
N ILE A 6 5.50 -6.35 -9.03
CA ILE A 6 6.21 -5.22 -8.45
C ILE A 6 5.30 -4.00 -8.45
N ILE A 7 5.32 -3.28 -7.33
CA ILE A 7 4.84 -1.90 -7.25
C ILE A 7 6.08 -1.01 -7.22
N ASP A 8 6.20 -0.13 -8.21
CA ASP A 8 7.18 0.94 -8.17
C ASP A 8 6.60 2.13 -7.41
N SER A 9 7.33 2.65 -6.43
CA SER A 9 6.93 3.79 -5.60
C SER A 9 7.82 5.02 -5.79
N THR A 10 8.54 5.11 -6.88
CA THR A 10 9.35 6.30 -7.20
C THR A 10 8.52 7.59 -7.18
N LEU A 11 7.30 7.53 -7.70
CA LEU A 11 6.37 8.68 -7.76
C LEU A 11 5.54 8.86 -6.47
N ARG A 12 5.83 8.10 -5.43
CA ARG A 12 5.23 8.25 -4.11
C ARG A 12 6.29 8.39 -3.02
N GLU A 13 6.99 7.31 -2.68
CA GLU A 13 8.03 7.29 -1.65
C GLU A 13 9.25 8.12 -2.08
N GLY A 14 9.64 8.03 -3.35
CA GLY A 14 10.75 8.81 -3.90
C GLY A 14 10.51 10.32 -3.82
N GLU A 15 9.26 10.79 -3.92
CA GLU A 15 8.92 12.21 -3.75
C GLU A 15 9.04 12.71 -2.31
N GLN A 16 9.12 11.82 -1.31
CA GLN A 16 9.32 12.21 0.09
C GLN A 16 10.79 12.56 0.40
N PHE A 17 11.70 12.24 -0.52
CA PHE A 17 13.08 12.67 -0.40
C PHE A 17 13.17 14.19 -0.60
N GLU A 18 13.76 14.91 0.38
CA GLU A 18 13.77 16.38 0.43
C GLU A 18 14.34 17.09 -0.81
N LYS A 19 15.18 16.38 -1.58
CA LYS A 19 15.81 16.91 -2.80
C LYS A 19 15.11 16.44 -4.08
N ALA A 20 14.12 15.55 -3.97
CA ALA A 20 13.32 15.15 -5.11
C ALA A 20 12.25 16.22 -5.39
N ASN A 21 12.21 16.68 -6.64
CA ASN A 21 11.21 17.64 -7.08
C ASN A 21 10.85 17.32 -8.54
N PHE A 22 9.82 16.49 -8.70
CA PHE A 22 9.35 16.09 -10.02
C PHE A 22 8.23 17.01 -10.49
N SER A 23 8.40 17.62 -11.66
CA SER A 23 7.29 18.26 -12.35
C SER A 23 6.28 17.21 -12.84
N THR A 24 5.06 17.64 -13.18
CA THR A 24 4.08 16.73 -13.80
C THR A 24 4.65 16.04 -15.04
N GLN A 25 5.46 16.76 -15.83
CA GLN A 25 6.09 16.22 -17.05
C GLN A 25 7.12 15.13 -16.69
N ASP A 26 7.96 15.35 -15.68
CA ASP A 26 8.93 14.35 -15.21
C ASP A 26 8.19 13.07 -14.76
N LYS A 27 7.09 13.22 -14.01
CA LYS A 27 6.26 12.09 -13.55
C LYS A 27 5.67 11.30 -14.74
N VAL A 28 5.21 11.99 -15.77
CA VAL A 28 4.70 11.35 -17.01
C VAL A 28 5.81 10.56 -17.72
N GLU A 29 7.02 11.10 -17.80
CA GLU A 29 8.15 10.42 -18.43
C GLU A 29 8.59 9.20 -17.61
N ILE A 30 8.69 9.33 -16.29
CA ILE A 30 8.99 8.22 -15.39
C ILE A 30 7.92 7.13 -15.51
N ALA A 31 6.64 7.48 -15.45
CA ALA A 31 5.55 6.51 -15.51
C ALA A 31 5.55 5.74 -16.85
N LYS A 32 5.83 6.40 -17.97
CA LYS A 32 5.96 5.75 -19.28
C LYS A 32 7.16 4.82 -19.35
N ALA A 33 8.30 5.22 -18.79
CA ALA A 33 9.49 4.37 -18.75
C ALA A 33 9.27 3.12 -17.89
N LEU A 34 8.58 3.25 -16.74
CA LEU A 34 8.20 2.13 -15.89
C LEU A 34 7.21 1.17 -16.59
N ASP A 35 6.23 1.72 -17.31
CA ASP A 35 5.29 0.94 -18.11
C ASP A 35 5.97 0.17 -19.25
N GLU A 36 6.91 0.82 -19.95
CA GLU A 36 7.73 0.19 -21.00
C GLU A 36 8.63 -0.91 -20.42
N PHE A 37 9.18 -0.69 -19.23
CA PHE A 37 9.97 -1.70 -18.50
C PHE A 37 9.13 -2.93 -18.10
N GLY A 38 7.82 -2.74 -17.92
CA GLY A 38 6.88 -3.83 -17.60
C GLY A 38 6.53 -3.96 -16.13
N ILE A 39 6.60 -2.87 -15.36
CA ILE A 39 6.09 -2.83 -13.98
C ILE A 39 4.57 -2.97 -13.98
N GLU A 40 4.02 -3.73 -13.03
CA GLU A 40 2.56 -3.96 -12.95
C GLU A 40 1.82 -2.82 -12.28
N TYR A 41 2.46 -2.15 -11.31
CA TYR A 41 1.84 -1.07 -10.54
C TYR A 41 2.79 0.11 -10.38
N ILE A 42 2.28 1.31 -10.59
CA ILE A 42 2.97 2.58 -10.34
C ILE A 42 2.21 3.30 -9.23
N GLU A 43 2.83 3.42 -8.07
CA GLU A 43 2.24 4.12 -6.93
C GLU A 43 2.58 5.60 -6.98
N VAL A 44 1.55 6.45 -6.87
CA VAL A 44 1.68 7.91 -6.92
C VAL A 44 1.30 8.54 -5.58
N THR A 45 1.86 9.72 -5.32
CA THR A 45 1.58 10.50 -4.11
C THR A 45 0.09 10.69 -3.89
N THR A 46 -0.34 10.62 -2.63
CA THR A 46 -1.74 10.76 -2.25
C THR A 46 -2.37 12.06 -2.80
N PRO A 47 -3.53 11.99 -3.45
CA PRO A 47 -4.16 13.15 -4.08
C PRO A 47 -4.71 14.16 -3.07
N VAL A 48 -4.75 13.81 -1.78
CA VAL A 48 -5.18 14.73 -0.72
C VAL A 48 -4.03 15.58 -0.15
N ALA A 49 -2.78 15.32 -0.56
CA ALA A 49 -1.62 16.07 -0.07
C ALA A 49 -1.64 17.53 -0.57
N SER A 50 -2.04 17.75 -1.82
CA SER A 50 -2.10 19.10 -2.42
C SER A 50 -2.98 19.12 -3.68
N PRO A 51 -3.42 20.30 -4.15
CA PRO A 51 -4.06 20.41 -5.47
C PRO A 51 -3.18 19.92 -6.61
N GLN A 52 -1.86 20.05 -6.50
CA GLN A 52 -0.92 19.57 -7.51
C GLN A 52 -0.84 18.04 -7.53
N SER A 53 -0.74 17.39 -6.36
CA SER A 53 -0.71 15.92 -6.31
C SER A 53 -2.03 15.29 -6.81
N ARG A 54 -3.17 15.94 -6.58
CA ARG A 54 -4.44 15.53 -7.19
C ARG A 54 -4.38 15.61 -8.71
N LYS A 55 -3.94 16.75 -9.25
CA LYS A 55 -3.80 16.93 -10.70
C LYS A 55 -2.82 15.93 -11.31
N ASP A 56 -1.70 15.65 -10.65
CA ASP A 56 -0.73 14.68 -11.11
C ASP A 56 -1.34 13.27 -11.16
N ALA A 57 -2.08 12.86 -10.12
CA ALA A 57 -2.78 11.58 -10.11
C ALA A 57 -3.81 11.48 -11.26
N GLU A 58 -4.61 12.53 -11.52
CA GLU A 58 -5.56 12.59 -12.63
C GLU A 58 -4.84 12.44 -14.00
N VAL A 59 -3.73 13.16 -14.20
CA VAL A 59 -2.93 13.09 -15.44
C VAL A 59 -2.37 11.68 -15.63
N LEU A 60 -1.72 11.12 -14.61
CA LEU A 60 -1.09 9.81 -14.68
C LEU A 60 -2.11 8.68 -14.90
N ALA A 61 -3.25 8.73 -14.21
CA ALA A 61 -4.33 7.76 -14.39
C ALA A 61 -4.92 7.79 -15.81
N SER A 62 -4.86 8.94 -16.49
CA SER A 62 -5.39 9.11 -17.86
C SER A 62 -4.44 8.71 -19.00
N LEU A 63 -3.19 8.32 -18.70
CA LEU A 63 -2.17 8.02 -19.72
C LEU A 63 -2.44 6.75 -20.54
N GLY A 64 -3.35 5.88 -20.09
CA GLY A 64 -3.64 4.62 -20.77
C GLY A 64 -2.50 3.62 -20.71
N LEU A 65 -1.73 3.60 -19.61
CA LEU A 65 -0.65 2.67 -19.36
C LEU A 65 -1.17 1.24 -19.21
N LYS A 66 -0.30 0.25 -19.42
CA LYS A 66 -0.56 -1.16 -19.07
C LYS A 66 -0.47 -1.36 -17.56
N ALA A 67 0.52 -0.70 -16.93
CA ALA A 67 0.66 -0.63 -15.49
C ALA A 67 -0.57 0.05 -14.86
N LYS A 68 -1.04 -0.47 -13.74
CA LYS A 68 -2.07 0.20 -12.95
C LYS A 68 -1.46 1.36 -12.16
N VAL A 69 -2.01 2.55 -12.37
CA VAL A 69 -1.69 3.71 -11.52
C VAL A 69 -2.50 3.58 -10.23
N VAL A 70 -1.81 3.51 -9.10
CA VAL A 70 -2.42 3.32 -7.78
C VAL A 70 -1.99 4.44 -6.84
N THR A 71 -2.78 4.71 -5.82
CA THR A 71 -2.44 5.68 -4.78
C THR A 71 -2.78 5.15 -3.40
N HIS A 72 -2.20 5.74 -2.37
CA HIS A 72 -2.57 5.47 -0.99
C HIS A 72 -3.31 6.65 -0.37
N ILE A 73 -4.15 6.37 0.59
CA ILE A 73 -4.83 7.37 1.41
C ILE A 73 -4.92 6.89 2.86
N GLN A 74 -5.00 7.82 3.78
CA GLN A 74 -5.48 7.48 5.11
C GLN A 74 -6.90 6.92 5.01
N CYS A 75 -7.24 5.92 5.79
CA CYS A 75 -8.57 5.28 5.77
C CYS A 75 -9.65 6.23 6.30
N ARG A 76 -10.08 7.15 5.45
CA ARG A 76 -11.09 8.19 5.72
C ARG A 76 -11.96 8.41 4.49
N LEU A 77 -13.24 8.63 4.71
CA LEU A 77 -14.23 8.77 3.65
C LEU A 77 -13.99 9.99 2.74
N ASP A 78 -13.58 11.12 3.31
CA ASP A 78 -13.25 12.33 2.54
C ASP A 78 -12.05 12.12 1.62
N ALA A 79 -11.01 11.43 2.08
CA ALA A 79 -9.86 11.08 1.27
C ALA A 79 -10.22 10.07 0.16
N ALA A 80 -11.07 9.08 0.46
CA ALA A 80 -11.55 8.12 -0.53
C ALA A 80 -12.34 8.78 -1.67
N LYS A 81 -13.17 9.77 -1.35
CA LYS A 81 -13.89 10.56 -2.37
C LYS A 81 -12.94 11.23 -3.35
N VAL A 82 -11.91 11.91 -2.83
CA VAL A 82 -10.90 12.57 -3.67
C VAL A 82 -10.15 11.55 -4.52
N ALA A 83 -9.73 10.42 -3.93
CA ALA A 83 -8.99 9.39 -4.67
C ALA A 83 -9.81 8.78 -5.81
N VAL A 84 -11.06 8.43 -5.57
CA VAL A 84 -11.98 7.90 -6.60
C VAL A 84 -12.15 8.88 -7.76
N GLU A 85 -12.27 10.17 -7.48
CA GLU A 85 -12.43 11.21 -8.51
C GLU A 85 -11.21 11.38 -9.42
N THR A 86 -10.02 10.95 -9.01
CA THR A 86 -8.81 11.04 -9.86
C THR A 86 -8.76 10.00 -10.97
N GLY A 87 -9.57 8.95 -10.91
CA GLY A 87 -9.59 7.88 -11.92
C GLY A 87 -8.43 6.88 -11.79
N VAL A 88 -7.70 6.84 -10.67
CA VAL A 88 -6.69 5.81 -10.41
C VAL A 88 -7.31 4.41 -10.40
N GLN A 89 -6.53 3.39 -10.78
CA GLN A 89 -6.99 2.02 -10.91
C GLN A 89 -6.89 1.21 -9.61
N GLY A 90 -6.24 1.76 -8.58
CA GLY A 90 -6.19 1.14 -7.25
C GLY A 90 -6.02 2.15 -6.13
N ILE A 91 -6.61 1.86 -4.99
CA ILE A 91 -6.55 2.70 -3.79
C ILE A 91 -6.14 1.83 -2.61
N ASP A 92 -5.05 2.22 -1.95
CA ASP A 92 -4.59 1.63 -0.70
C ASP A 92 -5.08 2.44 0.50
N LEU A 93 -5.76 1.77 1.40
CA LEU A 93 -6.26 2.33 2.65
C LEU A 93 -5.25 2.08 3.76
N LEU A 94 -4.59 3.12 4.24
CA LEU A 94 -3.60 3.02 5.30
C LEU A 94 -4.23 3.17 6.68
N PHE A 95 -3.83 2.29 7.58
CA PHE A 95 -4.22 2.35 8.99
C PHE A 95 -3.10 1.90 9.91
N GLY A 96 -2.78 2.69 10.93
CA GLY A 96 -1.79 2.34 11.94
C GLY A 96 -2.35 1.34 12.97
N THR A 97 -1.83 0.11 12.99
CA THR A 97 -2.25 -0.94 13.91
C THR A 97 -1.38 -1.07 15.15
N SER A 98 -0.15 -0.52 15.13
CA SER A 98 0.73 -0.55 16.29
C SER A 98 0.18 0.26 17.47
N LYS A 99 0.54 -0.13 18.69
CA LYS A 99 0.15 0.60 19.90
C LYS A 99 0.54 2.08 19.86
N TYR A 100 1.62 2.40 19.18
CA TYR A 100 2.11 3.79 19.02
C TYR A 100 1.18 4.61 18.14
N LEU A 101 0.83 4.09 16.97
CA LEU A 101 -0.05 4.77 16.02
C LEU A 101 -1.50 4.80 16.54
N ARG A 102 -1.98 3.73 17.14
CA ARG A 102 -3.31 3.71 17.78
C ARG A 102 -3.43 4.78 18.87
N ALA A 103 -2.41 4.90 19.72
CA ALA A 103 -2.38 5.93 20.76
C ALA A 103 -2.35 7.35 20.18
N ALA A 104 -1.56 7.57 19.12
CA ALA A 104 -1.46 8.87 18.45
C ALA A 104 -2.80 9.29 17.79
N HIS A 105 -3.54 8.33 17.25
CA HIS A 105 -4.80 8.58 16.53
C HIS A 105 -6.06 8.40 17.40
N GLY A 106 -5.92 7.96 18.64
CA GLY A 106 -7.05 7.74 19.56
C GLY A 106 -8.02 6.66 19.08
N ARG A 107 -7.51 5.59 18.44
CA ARG A 107 -8.33 4.50 17.89
C ARG A 107 -7.97 3.15 18.51
N ASP A 108 -9.00 2.36 18.74
CA ASP A 108 -8.87 0.93 19.08
C ASP A 108 -9.15 0.05 17.85
N ILE A 109 -8.90 -1.26 17.99
CA ILE A 109 -9.07 -2.21 16.88
C ILE A 109 -10.51 -2.30 16.37
N PRO A 110 -11.56 -2.37 17.21
CA PRO A 110 -12.94 -2.35 16.74
C PRO A 110 -13.27 -1.11 15.90
N ARG A 111 -12.81 0.06 16.31
CA ARG A 111 -13.03 1.31 15.59
C ARG A 111 -12.29 1.32 14.24
N ILE A 112 -11.06 0.81 14.19
CA ILE A 112 -10.30 0.66 12.94
C ILE A 112 -11.06 -0.22 11.95
N ILE A 113 -11.60 -1.35 12.39
CA ILE A 113 -12.36 -2.28 11.55
C ILE A 113 -13.65 -1.63 11.04
N GLU A 114 -14.37 -0.89 11.87
CA GLU A 114 -15.60 -0.18 11.51
C GLU A 114 -15.30 0.87 10.41
N GLU A 115 -14.35 1.76 10.65
CA GLU A 115 -13.94 2.80 9.72
C GLU A 115 -13.44 2.21 8.39
N ALA A 116 -12.64 1.14 8.45
CA ALA A 116 -12.16 0.48 7.24
C ALA A 116 -13.31 -0.07 6.39
N LYS A 117 -14.28 -0.76 6.99
CA LYS A 117 -15.43 -1.31 6.27
C LYS A 117 -16.30 -0.22 5.65
N GLU A 118 -16.51 0.89 6.33
CA GLU A 118 -17.25 2.04 5.82
C GLU A 118 -16.59 2.61 4.54
N VAL A 119 -15.26 2.85 4.60
CA VAL A 119 -14.52 3.43 3.48
C VAL A 119 -14.44 2.44 2.31
N ILE A 120 -14.20 1.16 2.58
CA ILE A 120 -14.18 0.10 1.56
C ILE A 120 -15.54 0.02 0.86
N ALA A 121 -16.64 0.02 1.62
CA ALA A 121 -18.00 -0.04 1.05
C ALA A 121 -18.27 1.15 0.12
N TYR A 122 -17.85 2.35 0.52
CA TYR A 122 -17.96 3.53 -0.33
C TYR A 122 -17.20 3.37 -1.66
N ILE A 123 -15.94 2.92 -1.61
CA ILE A 123 -15.14 2.76 -2.84
C ILE A 123 -15.75 1.70 -3.74
N ARG A 124 -16.21 0.57 -3.18
CA ARG A 124 -16.86 -0.51 -3.95
C ARG A 124 -18.14 -0.06 -4.63
N GLU A 125 -18.90 0.83 -3.99
CA GLU A 125 -20.12 1.42 -4.58
C GLU A 125 -19.80 2.47 -5.64
N ALA A 126 -18.93 3.42 -5.32
CA ALA A 126 -18.62 4.56 -6.17
C ALA A 126 -17.74 4.20 -7.39
N ALA A 127 -16.83 3.22 -7.24
CA ALA A 127 -15.88 2.82 -8.26
C ALA A 127 -15.61 1.30 -8.22
N PRO A 128 -16.55 0.45 -8.63
CA PRO A 128 -16.47 -1.01 -8.48
C PRO A 128 -15.32 -1.66 -9.26
N HIS A 129 -14.72 -0.95 -10.21
CA HIS A 129 -13.58 -1.40 -11.01
C HIS A 129 -12.21 -1.11 -10.36
N VAL A 130 -12.18 -0.29 -9.31
CA VAL A 130 -10.94 0.08 -8.61
C VAL A 130 -10.49 -1.06 -7.70
N GLU A 131 -9.21 -1.41 -7.79
CA GLU A 131 -8.59 -2.36 -6.85
C GLU A 131 -8.50 -1.73 -5.46
N VAL A 132 -9.05 -2.39 -4.45
CA VAL A 132 -9.00 -1.93 -3.07
C VAL A 132 -7.94 -2.71 -2.33
N ARG A 133 -6.95 -2.01 -1.82
CA ARG A 133 -5.89 -2.51 -0.96
C ARG A 133 -6.09 -1.97 0.45
N PHE A 134 -5.78 -2.76 1.46
CA PHE A 134 -5.76 -2.35 2.85
C PHE A 134 -4.40 -2.68 3.46
N SER A 135 -3.67 -1.66 3.89
CA SER A 135 -2.33 -1.82 4.44
C SER A 135 -2.26 -1.36 5.90
N ALA A 136 -1.70 -2.22 6.74
CA ALA A 136 -1.38 -1.85 8.10
C ALA A 136 -0.01 -1.16 8.13
N GLU A 137 0.00 0.11 8.56
CA GLU A 137 1.24 0.81 8.88
C GLU A 137 1.85 0.23 10.14
N ASP A 138 3.18 0.21 10.19
CA ASP A 138 3.95 -0.25 11.36
C ASP A 138 3.60 -1.68 11.77
N THR A 139 3.41 -2.53 10.76
CA THR A 139 2.98 -3.93 10.90
C THR A 139 3.86 -4.70 11.87
N PHE A 140 5.19 -4.57 11.76
CA PHE A 140 6.15 -5.38 12.52
C PHE A 140 6.38 -4.92 13.96
N ARG A 141 5.71 -3.83 14.39
CA ARG A 141 5.62 -3.41 15.79
C ARG A 141 4.19 -3.46 16.34
N SER A 142 3.28 -4.02 15.54
CA SER A 142 1.89 -4.26 15.95
C SER A 142 1.78 -5.55 16.76
N GLU A 143 0.80 -5.62 17.65
CA GLU A 143 0.44 -6.87 18.31
C GLU A 143 -0.20 -7.81 17.27
N GLU A 144 0.36 -9.02 17.12
CA GLU A 144 -0.03 -9.95 16.06
C GLU A 144 -1.53 -10.27 16.07
N GLN A 145 -2.12 -10.49 17.25
CA GLN A 145 -3.54 -10.80 17.39
C GLN A 145 -4.43 -9.65 16.88
N ASP A 146 -4.06 -8.41 17.20
CA ASP A 146 -4.77 -7.21 16.78
C ASP A 146 -4.70 -7.05 15.25
N LEU A 147 -3.50 -7.22 14.69
CA LEU A 147 -3.26 -7.17 13.26
C LEU A 147 -4.07 -8.21 12.50
N LEU A 148 -4.01 -9.47 12.94
CA LEU A 148 -4.73 -10.57 12.29
C LEU A 148 -6.26 -10.37 12.37
N ALA A 149 -6.78 -9.84 13.48
CA ALA A 149 -8.20 -9.53 13.63
C ALA A 149 -8.66 -8.46 12.60
N VAL A 150 -7.84 -7.43 12.35
CA VAL A 150 -8.13 -6.42 11.32
C VAL A 150 -8.13 -7.05 9.94
N TYR A 151 -7.09 -7.82 9.57
CA TYR A 151 -7.01 -8.44 8.25
C TYR A 151 -8.14 -9.44 8.00
N GLU A 152 -8.49 -10.27 8.98
CA GLU A 152 -9.62 -11.19 8.88
C GLU A 152 -10.93 -10.45 8.62
N ALA A 153 -11.13 -9.32 9.31
CA ALA A 153 -12.34 -8.52 9.19
C ALA A 153 -12.50 -7.81 7.84
N VAL A 154 -11.39 -7.40 7.19
CA VAL A 154 -11.41 -6.68 5.91
C VAL A 154 -11.24 -7.60 4.70
N ALA A 155 -10.62 -8.76 4.84
CA ALA A 155 -10.31 -9.69 3.75
C ALA A 155 -11.47 -10.00 2.80
N PRO A 156 -12.74 -10.15 3.25
CA PRO A 156 -13.86 -10.39 2.33
C PRO A 156 -14.15 -9.25 1.35
N TYR A 157 -13.64 -8.05 1.61
CA TYR A 157 -14.02 -6.82 0.93
C TYR A 157 -12.90 -6.19 0.12
N VAL A 158 -11.66 -6.68 0.25
CA VAL A 158 -10.47 -6.12 -0.43
C VAL A 158 -9.88 -7.10 -1.43
N ASP A 159 -9.13 -6.59 -2.39
CA ASP A 159 -8.38 -7.39 -3.36
C ASP A 159 -7.01 -7.77 -2.82
N ARG A 160 -6.44 -6.92 -1.95
CA ARG A 160 -5.09 -7.09 -1.41
C ARG A 160 -5.00 -6.56 0.01
N VAL A 161 -4.13 -7.18 0.81
CA VAL A 161 -3.67 -6.65 2.09
C VAL A 161 -2.17 -6.37 2.02
N GLY A 162 -1.73 -5.28 2.66
CA GLY A 162 -0.33 -4.85 2.69
C GLY A 162 0.26 -4.95 4.08
N LEU A 163 1.48 -5.49 4.17
CA LEU A 163 2.29 -5.52 5.38
C LEU A 163 3.43 -4.54 5.22
N ALA A 164 3.43 -3.45 6.01
CA ALA A 164 4.44 -2.41 5.91
C ALA A 164 5.46 -2.48 7.06
N ASP A 165 6.73 -2.70 6.70
CA ASP A 165 7.86 -2.47 7.60
C ASP A 165 8.25 -0.98 7.54
N THR A 166 7.38 -0.14 8.10
CA THR A 166 7.43 1.32 8.01
C THR A 166 8.72 1.92 8.56
N VAL A 167 9.35 1.26 9.51
CA VAL A 167 10.58 1.75 10.16
C VAL A 167 11.80 0.87 9.89
N GLY A 168 11.70 -0.08 8.96
CA GLY A 168 12.80 -0.92 8.50
C GLY A 168 13.42 -1.83 9.57
N VAL A 169 12.63 -2.33 10.53
CA VAL A 169 13.10 -3.11 11.68
C VAL A 169 12.85 -4.62 11.57
N ALA A 170 12.10 -5.05 10.57
CA ALA A 170 11.76 -6.45 10.41
C ALA A 170 12.99 -7.30 10.04
N THR A 171 13.03 -8.50 10.57
CA THR A 171 13.99 -9.52 10.15
C THR A 171 13.34 -10.51 9.17
N PRO A 172 14.13 -11.18 8.29
CA PRO A 172 13.58 -12.12 7.32
C PRO A 172 12.70 -13.21 7.96
N ARG A 173 13.12 -13.73 9.10
CA ARG A 173 12.34 -14.75 9.84
C ARG A 173 10.98 -14.22 10.34
N GLN A 174 10.95 -12.98 10.82
CA GLN A 174 9.69 -12.34 11.26
C GLN A 174 8.77 -12.12 10.05
N VAL A 175 9.30 -11.66 8.93
CA VAL A 175 8.53 -11.47 7.70
C VAL A 175 7.91 -12.79 7.22
N TYR A 176 8.72 -13.85 7.12
CA TYR A 176 8.23 -15.18 6.74
C TYR A 176 7.08 -15.65 7.65
N ALA A 177 7.29 -15.59 8.96
CA ALA A 177 6.31 -16.07 9.93
C ALA A 177 5.00 -15.28 9.83
N LEU A 178 5.07 -13.95 9.82
CA LEU A 178 3.88 -13.10 9.80
C LEU A 178 3.11 -13.21 8.48
N VAL A 179 3.78 -13.23 7.34
CA VAL A 179 3.12 -13.42 6.03
C VAL A 179 2.40 -14.76 5.96
N ARG A 180 2.96 -15.82 6.55
CA ARG A 180 2.29 -17.14 6.66
C ARG A 180 1.01 -17.06 7.48
N GLU A 181 1.03 -16.37 8.63
CA GLU A 181 -0.14 -16.20 9.46
C GLU A 181 -1.21 -15.34 8.78
N VAL A 182 -0.80 -14.22 8.15
CA VAL A 182 -1.72 -13.38 7.38
C VAL A 182 -2.35 -14.20 6.24
N ARG A 183 -1.56 -14.98 5.47
CA ARG A 183 -2.10 -15.85 4.41
C ARG A 183 -3.14 -16.83 4.94
N ARG A 184 -2.95 -17.36 6.15
CA ARG A 184 -3.90 -18.29 6.79
C ARG A 184 -5.24 -17.62 7.06
N VAL A 185 -5.25 -16.36 7.52
CA VAL A 185 -6.50 -15.65 7.86
C VAL A 185 -7.19 -15.02 6.68
N VAL A 186 -6.44 -14.45 5.71
CA VAL A 186 -7.06 -13.80 4.53
C VAL A 186 -7.45 -14.81 3.43
N GLY A 187 -6.89 -16.01 3.47
CA GLY A 187 -7.18 -17.07 2.50
C GLY A 187 -6.50 -16.84 1.13
N PRO A 188 -6.70 -17.76 0.17
CA PRO A 188 -5.94 -17.77 -1.10
C PRO A 188 -6.40 -16.73 -2.13
N ARG A 189 -7.57 -16.11 -1.94
CA ARG A 189 -8.15 -15.17 -2.92
C ARG A 189 -7.67 -13.74 -2.78
N VAL A 190 -7.18 -13.39 -1.59
CA VAL A 190 -6.68 -12.03 -1.31
C VAL A 190 -5.18 -12.00 -1.57
N ASP A 191 -4.73 -11.06 -2.39
CA ASP A 191 -3.30 -10.83 -2.60
C ASP A 191 -2.63 -10.30 -1.32
N ILE A 192 -1.34 -10.61 -1.15
CA ILE A 192 -0.54 -10.07 -0.04
C ILE A 192 0.61 -9.29 -0.62
N GLU A 193 0.76 -8.06 -0.17
CA GLU A 193 1.89 -7.20 -0.47
C GLU A 193 2.82 -7.09 0.73
N PHE A 194 4.11 -7.10 0.47
CA PHE A 194 5.13 -6.69 1.43
C PHE A 194 5.77 -5.38 0.97
N HIS A 195 5.70 -4.38 1.83
CA HIS A 195 6.38 -3.09 1.69
C HIS A 195 7.45 -3.00 2.78
N GLY A 196 8.72 -2.73 2.41
CA GLY A 196 9.79 -2.76 3.40
C GLY A 196 10.89 -1.75 3.16
N HIS A 197 11.18 -0.92 4.18
CA HIS A 197 12.32 -0.03 4.24
C HIS A 197 13.62 -0.76 4.57
N ASN A 198 14.76 -0.12 4.30
CA ASN A 198 16.08 -0.78 4.35
C ASN A 198 17.00 -0.27 5.47
N ASP A 199 16.44 0.24 6.56
CA ASP A 199 17.20 0.83 7.67
C ASP A 199 18.19 -0.16 8.31
N THR A 200 17.81 -1.42 8.40
CA THR A 200 18.67 -2.51 8.92
C THR A 200 19.46 -3.25 7.83
N GLY A 201 19.30 -2.88 6.55
CA GLY A 201 19.92 -3.59 5.44
C GLY A 201 19.24 -4.91 5.06
N CYS A 202 18.06 -5.19 5.59
CA CYS A 202 17.35 -6.46 5.41
C CYS A 202 16.24 -6.43 4.35
N ALA A 203 15.93 -5.30 3.74
CA ALA A 203 14.75 -5.15 2.87
C ALA A 203 14.68 -6.20 1.76
N ILE A 204 15.76 -6.46 1.04
CA ILE A 204 15.80 -7.47 -0.03
C ILE A 204 15.62 -8.88 0.51
N ALA A 205 16.29 -9.23 1.61
CA ALA A 205 16.13 -10.55 2.25
C ALA A 205 14.69 -10.72 2.77
N ASN A 206 14.10 -9.66 3.34
CA ASN A 206 12.72 -9.62 3.77
C ASN A 206 11.74 -9.85 2.60
N ALA A 207 12.00 -9.24 1.43
CA ALA A 207 11.20 -9.43 0.23
C ALA A 207 11.22 -10.89 -0.26
N TYR A 208 12.39 -11.54 -0.27
CA TYR A 208 12.50 -12.96 -0.61
C TYR A 208 11.68 -13.83 0.34
N GLU A 209 11.82 -13.63 1.64
CA GLU A 209 11.07 -14.38 2.64
C GLU A 209 9.56 -14.13 2.57
N ALA A 210 9.15 -12.90 2.21
CA ALA A 210 7.75 -12.59 1.98
C ALA A 210 7.17 -13.40 0.81
N ILE A 211 7.89 -13.48 -0.33
CA ILE A 211 7.51 -14.27 -1.50
C ILE A 211 7.42 -15.77 -1.15
N GLU A 212 8.44 -16.30 -0.48
CA GLU A 212 8.46 -17.71 -0.06
C GLU A 212 7.30 -18.03 0.89
N ALA A 213 6.94 -17.09 1.75
CA ALA A 213 5.80 -17.22 2.67
C ALA A 213 4.44 -17.10 1.99
N GLY A 214 4.36 -16.54 0.78
CA GLY A 214 3.12 -16.44 0.01
C GLY A 214 2.68 -15.02 -0.33
N ALA A 215 3.53 -14.01 -0.18
CA ALA A 215 3.28 -12.69 -0.75
C ALA A 215 3.26 -12.78 -2.28
N THR A 216 2.42 -11.97 -2.90
CA THR A 216 2.22 -11.93 -4.35
C THR A 216 2.67 -10.61 -4.96
N THR A 217 2.98 -9.63 -4.13
CA THR A 217 3.39 -8.30 -4.56
C THR A 217 4.47 -7.74 -3.64
N ILE A 218 5.46 -7.11 -4.23
CA ILE A 218 6.60 -6.52 -3.52
C ILE A 218 6.73 -5.04 -3.85
N ASN A 219 6.98 -4.24 -2.82
CA ASN A 219 7.24 -2.82 -2.88
C ASN A 219 8.41 -2.50 -1.94
N ILE A 220 9.60 -2.33 -2.50
CA ILE A 220 10.79 -1.99 -1.72
C ILE A 220 11.28 -0.61 -2.16
N PRO A 221 10.99 0.44 -1.40
CA PRO A 221 11.49 1.77 -1.69
C PRO A 221 12.99 1.89 -1.42
N ASP A 222 13.65 2.74 -2.18
CA ASP A 222 15.07 3.09 -1.98
C ASP A 222 15.23 4.27 -0.99
N THR A 223 14.36 4.33 -0.01
CA THR A 223 14.38 5.32 1.07
C THR A 223 14.50 4.63 2.42
N THR A 224 15.00 5.35 3.43
CA THR A 224 14.97 4.87 4.81
C THR A 224 13.57 4.94 5.39
N GLY A 225 13.30 4.14 6.43
CA GLY A 225 12.07 4.21 7.20
C GLY A 225 11.95 5.50 8.03
N TYR A 226 10.80 5.71 8.66
CA TYR A 226 10.47 6.88 9.47
C TYR A 226 10.71 6.64 10.97
#